data_553aa888e16f10a923b9a0a77065b044
#
_entry.id   553aa888e16f10a923b9a0a77065b044
#
_cell.length_a   1.000
_cell.length_b   1.000
_cell.length_c   1.000
_cell.angle_alpha   90.00
_cell.angle_beta   90.00
_cell.angle_gamma   90.00
#
_symmetry.space_group_name_H-M   'P 1'
#
loop_
_entity.id
_entity.type
_entity.pdbx_description
1 polymer ?
#
loop_
_entity_poly.entity_id
_entity_poly.type
_entity_poly.pdbx_seq_one_letter_code
_entity_poly.pdbx_strand_id
1 'polypeptide(L)'
;LFTKDIRLVKKTIDYAMETYEKDLSVAELEALFFSNNTLTTANKESYKDVFRRINKEEAMSQGIANEVMANMFQKVVGEEVANIGFEYINGGDHSLEPLRNLIQNYQDDFMPNLKVDWDDMSIDTLLKANAIECQWKWNIPSLRKKVEGISAGHLVIVGARPNTGKTSFHASTIAAPGGFAEQGAKCMVLCNEEPSHRVGARYLSAATTMSMEEVKGNYALAAARYKPVTENIFVKDSTGKDMAWVEAIVKAYSPDVVVLDMGDKFASKGGSDSHVYLKDAAIHARNIAKQHNCAIIWMS
;
A
#
# COMPACT_ATOMS: atom_id res chain seq x y z
N LEU A 1 17.45 26.81 1.97
CA LEU A 1 16.78 28.03 2.44
C LEU A 1 17.36 28.61 3.72
N PHE A 2 18.07 27.80 4.51
CA PHE A 2 18.73 28.31 5.71
C PHE A 2 20.17 28.64 5.41
N THR A 3 20.62 29.84 5.76
CA THR A 3 22.04 30.18 5.77
C THR A 3 22.79 29.17 6.62
N LYS A 4 24.11 29.01 6.39
CA LYS A 4 24.95 28.05 7.14
C LYS A 4 24.79 28.21 8.66
N ASP A 5 24.55 29.43 9.11
CA ASP A 5 24.37 29.81 10.50
C ASP A 5 23.06 29.25 11.09
N ILE A 6 21.97 29.35 10.38
CA ILE A 6 20.66 28.83 10.86
C ILE A 6 20.65 27.29 10.94
N ARG A 7 21.36 26.59 10.03
CA ARG A 7 21.50 25.13 10.09
C ARG A 7 22.20 24.66 11.39
N LEU A 8 23.14 25.44 11.90
CA LEU A 8 23.84 25.07 13.14
C LEU A 8 22.93 25.23 14.36
N VAL A 9 22.12 26.29 14.41
CA VAL A 9 21.11 26.48 15.45
C VAL A 9 20.05 25.37 15.38
N LYS A 10 19.57 25.00 14.20
CA LYS A 10 18.62 23.89 14.01
C LYS A 10 19.16 22.58 14.55
N LYS A 11 20.42 22.23 14.23
CA LYS A 11 21.05 21.01 14.78
C LYS A 11 21.07 20.99 16.31
N THR A 12 21.24 22.15 16.95
CA THR A 12 21.20 22.21 18.42
C THR A 12 19.78 22.05 18.96
N ILE A 13 18.78 22.55 18.23
CA ILE A 13 17.36 22.35 18.57
C ILE A 13 17.01 20.85 18.41
N ASP A 14 17.36 20.23 17.28
CA ASP A 14 17.12 18.80 17.04
C ASP A 14 17.77 17.93 18.16
N TYR A 15 19.03 18.22 18.48
CA TYR A 15 19.74 17.56 19.60
C TYR A 15 19.03 17.76 20.94
N ALA A 16 18.56 18.98 21.22
CA ALA A 16 17.87 19.28 22.46
C ALA A 16 16.54 18.53 22.56
N MET A 17 15.78 18.43 21.49
CA MET A 17 14.51 17.68 21.43
C MET A 17 14.73 16.17 21.61
N GLU A 18 15.83 15.62 21.09
CA GLU A 18 16.16 14.20 21.26
C GLU A 18 16.70 13.85 22.65
N THR A 19 17.35 14.82 23.32
CA THR A 19 18.10 14.56 24.55
C THR A 19 17.33 14.93 25.82
N TYR A 20 16.45 15.93 25.75
CA TYR A 20 15.74 16.45 26.91
C TYR A 20 14.24 16.24 26.77
N GLU A 21 13.61 15.69 27.81
CA GLU A 21 12.14 15.43 27.85
C GLU A 21 11.32 16.68 28.19
N LYS A 22 11.93 17.87 28.13
CA LYS A 22 11.27 19.14 28.45
C LYS A 22 11.56 20.22 27.42
N ASP A 23 10.66 21.17 27.27
CA ASP A 23 10.90 22.37 26.47
C ASP A 23 12.01 23.23 27.11
N LEU A 24 12.99 23.60 26.28
CA LEU A 24 14.07 24.51 26.71
C LEU A 24 13.67 25.97 26.45
N SER A 25 13.99 26.85 27.39
CA SER A 25 13.93 28.28 27.15
C SER A 25 14.99 28.72 26.14
N VAL A 26 14.79 29.89 25.49
CA VAL A 26 15.76 30.44 24.54
C VAL A 26 17.13 30.63 25.20
N ALA A 27 17.19 31.01 26.48
CA ALA A 27 18.43 31.14 27.23
C ALA A 27 19.16 29.79 27.48
N GLU A 28 18.38 28.73 27.77
CA GLU A 28 18.95 27.37 27.93
C GLU A 28 19.46 26.85 26.57
N LEU A 29 18.72 27.11 25.47
CA LEU A 29 19.13 26.74 24.12
C LEU A 29 20.39 27.50 23.68
N GLU A 30 20.49 28.79 23.98
CA GLU A 30 21.68 29.62 23.74
C GLU A 30 22.91 29.06 24.50
N ALA A 31 22.75 28.75 25.77
CA ALA A 31 23.81 28.15 26.57
C ALA A 31 24.27 26.80 26.00
N LEU A 32 23.33 25.93 25.63
CA LEU A 32 23.59 24.63 25.00
C LEU A 32 24.31 24.79 23.65
N PHE A 33 23.88 25.75 22.84
CA PHE A 33 24.50 26.05 21.56
C PHE A 33 25.98 26.44 21.71
N PHE A 34 26.27 27.37 22.61
CA PHE A 34 27.65 27.83 22.84
C PHE A 34 28.53 26.79 23.54
N SER A 35 27.95 25.88 24.30
CA SER A 35 28.71 24.77 24.89
C SER A 35 29.13 23.71 23.87
N ASN A 36 28.29 23.46 22.92
CA ASN A 36 28.50 22.38 21.93
C ASN A 36 29.23 22.82 20.66
N ASN A 37 29.43 24.14 20.47
CA ASN A 37 30.04 24.66 19.23
C ASN A 37 31.27 25.53 19.51
N THR A 38 32.42 25.16 18.96
CA THR A 38 33.64 25.98 19.02
C THR A 38 33.60 27.03 17.92
N LEU A 39 33.36 28.29 18.30
CA LEU A 39 33.17 29.42 17.39
C LEU A 39 34.22 30.50 17.56
N THR A 40 34.52 31.19 16.43
CA THR A 40 35.39 32.41 16.50
C THR A 40 34.65 33.56 17.17
N THR A 41 35.35 34.55 17.67
CA THR A 41 34.77 35.69 18.39
C THR A 41 33.73 36.44 17.51
N ALA A 42 34.02 36.62 16.24
CA ALA A 42 33.12 37.29 15.31
C ALA A 42 31.81 36.49 15.12
N ASN A 43 31.90 35.16 14.97
CA ASN A 43 30.74 34.29 14.82
C ASN A 43 29.91 34.21 16.10
N LYS A 44 30.54 34.26 17.29
CA LYS A 44 29.84 34.30 18.56
C LYS A 44 28.90 35.50 18.67
N GLU A 45 29.35 36.69 18.26
CA GLU A 45 28.50 37.88 18.30
C GLU A 45 27.34 37.79 17.31
N SER A 46 27.58 37.25 16.11
CA SER A 46 26.52 37.01 15.12
C SER A 46 25.43 36.07 15.66
N TYR A 47 25.83 34.97 16.31
CA TYR A 47 24.85 34.04 16.89
C TYR A 47 24.12 34.60 18.11
N LYS A 48 24.77 35.40 18.93
CA LYS A 48 24.09 36.12 20.02
C LYS A 48 22.99 37.05 19.51
N ASP A 49 23.24 37.72 18.37
CA ASP A 49 22.20 38.52 17.73
C ASP A 49 21.04 37.70 17.20
N VAL A 50 21.30 36.50 16.69
CA VAL A 50 20.23 35.55 16.31
C VAL A 50 19.40 35.18 17.53
N PHE A 51 20.00 34.77 18.64
CA PHE A 51 19.26 34.41 19.87
C PHE A 51 18.53 35.60 20.48
N ARG A 52 19.09 36.82 20.44
CA ARG A 52 18.38 38.04 20.85
C ARG A 52 17.14 38.33 20.02
N ARG A 53 17.22 38.08 18.69
CA ARG A 53 16.03 38.23 17.81
C ARG A 53 14.98 37.17 18.15
N ILE A 54 15.38 35.92 18.29
CA ILE A 54 14.46 34.83 18.67
C ILE A 54 13.76 35.18 20.00
N ASN A 55 14.48 35.70 20.98
CA ASN A 55 13.93 36.04 22.30
C ASN A 55 13.02 37.30 22.29
N LYS A 56 13.12 38.15 21.25
CA LYS A 56 12.26 39.34 21.09
C LYS A 56 11.02 39.08 20.26
N GLU A 57 10.98 38.01 19.49
CA GLU A 57 9.82 37.61 18.72
C GLU A 57 8.70 37.17 19.68
N GLU A 58 7.54 37.74 19.54
CA GLU A 58 6.36 37.22 20.24
C GLU A 58 6.02 35.83 19.69
N ALA A 59 5.65 34.92 20.59
CA ALA A 59 5.26 33.58 20.20
C ALA A 59 4.06 33.67 19.22
N MET A 60 4.25 33.14 18.02
CA MET A 60 3.14 33.01 17.07
C MET A 60 2.02 32.19 17.71
N SER A 61 0.77 32.57 17.42
CA SER A 61 -0.35 31.70 17.78
C SER A 61 -0.16 30.32 17.12
N GLN A 62 -0.56 29.27 17.82
CA GLN A 62 -0.38 27.88 17.36
C GLN A 62 -0.95 27.67 15.93
N GLY A 63 -2.06 28.33 15.59
CA GLY A 63 -2.66 28.24 14.26
C GLY A 63 -1.76 28.82 13.16
N ILE A 64 -1.17 30.01 13.40
CA ILE A 64 -0.26 30.64 12.44
C ILE A 64 1.05 29.85 12.34
N ALA A 65 1.58 29.38 13.47
CA ALA A 65 2.79 28.55 13.47
C ALA A 65 2.60 27.27 12.65
N ASN A 66 1.49 26.58 12.79
CA ASN A 66 1.15 25.39 12.02
C ASN A 66 1.02 25.70 10.53
N GLU A 67 0.40 26.82 10.15
CA GLU A 67 0.27 27.22 8.74
C GLU A 67 1.64 27.56 8.13
N VAL A 68 2.49 28.29 8.83
CA VAL A 68 3.84 28.62 8.39
C VAL A 68 4.66 27.35 8.22
N MET A 69 4.61 26.42 9.19
CA MET A 69 5.29 25.14 9.11
C MET A 69 4.81 24.30 7.92
N ALA A 70 3.50 24.21 7.70
CA ALA A 70 2.93 23.50 6.56
C ALA A 70 3.42 24.09 5.21
N ASN A 71 3.41 25.43 5.08
CA ASN A 71 3.88 26.10 3.88
C ASN A 71 5.39 25.92 3.63
N MET A 72 6.21 25.96 4.69
CA MET A 72 7.64 25.69 4.59
C MET A 72 7.90 24.24 4.17
N PHE A 73 7.12 23.31 4.69
CA PHE A 73 7.24 21.90 4.36
C PHE A 73 6.83 21.62 2.92
N GLN A 74 5.71 22.19 2.45
CA GLN A 74 5.30 22.10 1.04
C GLN A 74 6.39 22.58 0.09
N LYS A 75 7.12 23.63 0.48
CA LYS A 75 8.22 24.16 -0.32
C LYS A 75 9.40 23.18 -0.39
N VAL A 76 9.79 22.59 0.74
CA VAL A 76 10.87 21.58 0.81
C VAL A 76 10.51 20.35 -0.02
N VAL A 77 9.28 19.83 0.14
CA VAL A 77 8.79 18.69 -0.64
C VAL A 77 8.75 19.05 -2.13
N GLY A 78 8.29 20.26 -2.49
CA GLY A 78 8.27 20.73 -3.87
C GLY A 78 9.65 20.80 -4.50
N GLU A 79 10.67 21.24 -3.77
CA GLU A 79 12.07 21.25 -4.22
C GLU A 79 12.60 19.82 -4.43
N GLU A 80 12.26 18.89 -3.56
CA GLU A 80 12.70 17.49 -3.65
C GLU A 80 12.00 16.74 -4.78
N VAL A 81 10.71 16.99 -4.99
CA VAL A 81 9.94 16.53 -6.17
C VAL A 81 10.57 17.03 -7.47
N ALA A 82 10.96 18.31 -7.52
CA ALA A 82 11.61 18.90 -8.69
C ALA A 82 12.98 18.25 -8.96
N ASN A 83 13.76 17.97 -7.91
CA ASN A 83 15.07 17.31 -8.04
C ASN A 83 14.92 15.88 -8.57
N ILE A 84 14.00 15.09 -8.02
CA ILE A 84 13.71 13.72 -8.49
C ILE A 84 13.25 13.76 -9.96
N GLY A 85 12.36 14.70 -10.31
CA GLY A 85 11.91 14.89 -11.68
C GLY A 85 13.04 15.27 -12.65
N PHE A 86 13.97 16.11 -12.20
CA PHE A 86 15.13 16.52 -12.99
C PHE A 86 16.12 15.37 -13.21
N GLU A 87 16.38 14.54 -12.19
CA GLU A 87 17.20 13.34 -12.31
C GLU A 87 16.56 12.32 -13.27
N TYR A 88 15.24 12.13 -13.20
CA TYR A 88 14.52 11.28 -14.13
C TYR A 88 14.65 11.72 -15.59
N ILE A 89 14.52 13.03 -15.88
CA ILE A 89 14.65 13.59 -17.23
C ILE A 89 16.08 13.46 -17.76
N ASN A 90 17.09 13.57 -16.90
CA ASN A 90 18.50 13.49 -17.28
C ASN A 90 19.07 12.07 -17.34
N GLY A 91 18.25 11.04 -17.30
CA GLY A 91 18.67 9.65 -17.48
C GLY A 91 19.23 9.00 -16.21
N GLY A 92 18.87 9.53 -15.04
CA GLY A 92 19.08 8.87 -13.74
C GLY A 92 18.17 7.66 -13.53
N ASP A 93 18.00 7.23 -12.28
CA ASP A 93 17.14 6.09 -11.94
C ASP A 93 15.71 6.34 -12.44
N HIS A 94 15.21 5.45 -13.29
CA HIS A 94 13.90 5.56 -13.91
C HIS A 94 12.75 5.09 -13.02
N SER A 95 12.99 4.92 -11.71
CA SER A 95 11.95 4.59 -10.75
C SER A 95 11.26 5.86 -10.25
N LEU A 96 9.94 5.91 -10.32
CA LEU A 96 9.10 6.95 -9.67
C LEU A 96 8.76 6.60 -8.21
N GLU A 97 9.31 5.51 -7.69
CA GLU A 97 9.07 5.03 -6.32
C GLU A 97 9.55 6.03 -5.25
N PRO A 98 10.72 6.68 -5.37
CA PRO A 98 11.13 7.74 -4.46
C PRO A 98 10.14 8.91 -4.39
N LEU A 99 9.60 9.30 -5.53
CA LEU A 99 8.58 10.36 -5.62
C LEU A 99 7.27 9.95 -4.91
N ARG A 100 6.84 8.72 -5.12
CA ARG A 100 5.64 8.17 -4.46
C ARG A 100 5.81 8.14 -2.94
N ASN A 101 6.94 7.64 -2.46
CA ASN A 101 7.27 7.57 -1.03
C ASN A 101 7.35 8.96 -0.40
N LEU A 102 7.93 9.93 -1.10
CA LEU A 102 8.01 11.32 -0.64
C LEU A 102 6.62 11.94 -0.48
N ILE A 103 5.74 11.76 -1.47
CA ILE A 103 4.36 12.29 -1.43
C ILE A 103 3.54 11.59 -0.35
N GLN A 104 3.69 10.29 -0.18
CA GLN A 104 2.98 9.50 0.82
C GLN A 104 3.40 9.90 2.24
N ASN A 105 4.69 10.00 2.50
CA ASN A 105 5.22 10.46 3.78
C ASN A 105 4.77 11.90 4.09
N TYR A 106 4.70 12.77 3.08
CA TYR A 106 4.19 14.12 3.25
C TYR A 106 2.72 14.15 3.67
N GLN A 107 1.88 13.27 3.12
CA GLN A 107 0.47 13.18 3.49
C GLN A 107 0.28 12.66 4.91
N ASP A 108 1.13 11.72 5.35
CA ASP A 108 0.99 11.08 6.65
C ASP A 108 1.53 11.97 7.79
N ASP A 109 2.64 12.69 7.57
CA ASP A 109 3.34 13.44 8.64
C ASP A 109 2.88 14.90 8.82
N PHE A 110 2.23 15.52 7.82
CA PHE A 110 2.07 16.97 7.77
C PHE A 110 0.67 17.52 7.46
N MET A 111 -0.38 16.79 7.80
CA MET A 111 -1.74 17.34 7.82
C MET A 111 -2.12 17.82 9.23
N PRO A 112 -1.73 19.06 9.65
CA PRO A 112 -1.98 19.56 11.01
C PRO A 112 -3.46 19.75 11.36
N ASN A 113 -4.35 19.59 10.38
CA ASN A 113 -5.80 19.67 10.54
C ASN A 113 -6.52 18.37 10.16
N LEU A 114 -5.86 17.22 10.32
CA LEU A 114 -6.49 15.94 10.08
C LEU A 114 -7.67 15.79 11.06
N LYS A 115 -8.88 16.04 10.58
CA LYS A 115 -10.09 15.58 11.27
C LYS A 115 -10.10 14.06 11.13
N VAL A 116 -9.71 13.39 12.18
CA VAL A 116 -9.83 11.94 12.26
C VAL A 116 -11.29 11.64 12.56
N ASP A 117 -11.99 11.09 11.57
CA ASP A 117 -13.29 10.48 11.79
C ASP A 117 -13.06 9.13 12.47
N TRP A 118 -13.32 9.07 13.77
CA TRP A 118 -13.24 7.83 14.52
C TRP A 118 -14.40 6.92 14.14
N ASP A 119 -14.09 5.62 13.98
CA ASP A 119 -15.12 4.63 13.72
C ASP A 119 -16.14 4.58 14.86
N ASP A 120 -17.43 4.49 14.52
CA ASP A 120 -18.49 4.33 15.50
C ASP A 120 -18.41 2.95 16.18
N MET A 121 -18.03 2.93 17.44
CA MET A 121 -17.94 1.74 18.31
C MET A 121 -19.21 1.48 19.10
N SER A 122 -20.36 2.02 18.66
CA SER A 122 -21.64 1.71 19.28
C SER A 122 -21.97 0.22 19.18
N ILE A 123 -22.69 -0.29 20.19
CA ILE A 123 -23.12 -1.71 20.23
C ILE A 123 -23.88 -2.08 18.96
N ASP A 124 -24.74 -1.21 18.48
CA ASP A 124 -25.52 -1.45 17.26
C ASP A 124 -24.66 -1.57 16.02
N THR A 125 -23.64 -0.73 15.87
CA THR A 125 -22.68 -0.81 14.76
C THR A 125 -21.86 -2.07 14.83
N LEU A 126 -21.35 -2.43 16.02
CA LEU A 126 -20.57 -3.65 16.23
C LEU A 126 -21.38 -4.92 16.00
N LEU A 127 -22.64 -4.97 16.46
CA LEU A 127 -23.52 -6.11 16.21
C LEU A 127 -23.86 -6.26 14.73
N LYS A 128 -24.13 -5.16 14.01
CA LYS A 128 -24.35 -5.17 12.57
C LYS A 128 -23.09 -5.64 11.81
N ALA A 129 -21.93 -5.14 12.17
CA ALA A 129 -20.66 -5.54 11.57
C ALA A 129 -20.35 -7.04 11.81
N ASN A 130 -20.62 -7.55 13.00
CA ASN A 130 -20.43 -8.98 13.33
C ASN A 130 -21.53 -9.90 12.79
N ALA A 131 -22.70 -9.37 12.45
CA ALA A 131 -23.77 -10.14 11.81
C ALA A 131 -23.52 -10.36 10.31
N ILE A 132 -22.54 -9.67 9.72
CA ILE A 132 -22.14 -9.89 8.34
C ILE A 132 -21.36 -11.20 8.30
N GLU A 133 -22.06 -12.27 7.92
CA GLU A 133 -21.43 -13.52 7.47
C GLU A 133 -20.39 -13.20 6.37
N CYS A 134 -19.39 -14.11 6.20
CA CYS A 134 -18.43 -13.96 5.10
C CYS A 134 -19.13 -13.64 3.78
N GLN A 135 -18.69 -12.61 3.10
CA GLN A 135 -19.32 -12.12 1.87
C GLN A 135 -19.30 -13.18 0.76
N TRP A 136 -18.18 -13.90 0.67
CA TRP A 136 -17.96 -14.96 -0.32
C TRP A 136 -17.58 -16.26 0.39
N LYS A 137 -18.40 -17.30 0.29
CA LYS A 137 -18.20 -18.57 0.99
C LYS A 137 -17.36 -19.53 0.13
N TRP A 138 -16.43 -20.26 0.78
CA TRP A 138 -15.66 -21.29 0.09
C TRP A 138 -16.58 -22.42 -0.39
N ASN A 139 -16.42 -22.84 -1.64
CA ASN A 139 -17.12 -24.01 -2.20
C ASN A 139 -16.44 -25.34 -1.86
N ILE A 140 -15.28 -25.32 -1.20
CA ILE A 140 -14.55 -26.52 -0.72
C ILE A 140 -15.03 -26.83 0.71
N PRO A 141 -15.77 -27.96 0.96
CA PRO A 141 -16.41 -28.21 2.25
C PRO A 141 -15.43 -28.29 3.43
N SER A 142 -14.26 -28.91 3.23
CA SER A 142 -13.23 -29.04 4.27
C SER A 142 -12.64 -27.69 4.68
N LEU A 143 -12.45 -26.78 3.74
CA LEU A 143 -11.97 -25.43 3.98
C LEU A 143 -13.08 -24.59 4.63
N ARG A 144 -14.30 -24.66 4.11
CA ARG A 144 -15.47 -23.93 4.63
C ARG A 144 -15.77 -24.24 6.09
N LYS A 145 -15.52 -25.48 6.55
CA LYS A 145 -15.67 -25.85 7.97
C LYS A 145 -14.64 -25.17 8.88
N LYS A 146 -13.49 -24.74 8.35
CA LYS A 146 -12.40 -24.13 9.12
C LYS A 146 -12.42 -22.61 9.03
N VAL A 147 -12.62 -22.12 7.81
CA VAL A 147 -12.68 -20.70 7.47
C VAL A 147 -13.88 -20.55 6.54
N GLU A 148 -14.96 -20.00 7.01
CA GLU A 148 -16.25 -19.99 6.32
C GLU A 148 -16.15 -19.39 4.90
N GLY A 149 -15.42 -18.28 4.75
CA GLY A 149 -15.25 -17.58 3.48
C GLY A 149 -14.28 -16.42 3.59
N ILE A 150 -14.39 -15.51 2.65
CA ILE A 150 -13.61 -14.28 2.59
C ILE A 150 -14.55 -13.07 2.46
N SER A 151 -14.05 -11.91 2.86
CA SER A 151 -14.75 -10.64 2.73
C SER A 151 -13.79 -9.56 2.21
N ALA A 152 -14.32 -8.45 1.79
CA ALA A 152 -13.54 -7.28 1.43
C ALA A 152 -12.57 -6.89 2.57
N GLY A 153 -11.38 -6.44 2.20
CA GLY A 153 -10.29 -6.14 3.12
C GLY A 153 -9.48 -7.35 3.58
N HIS A 154 -9.84 -8.58 3.18
CA HIS A 154 -9.05 -9.76 3.51
C HIS A 154 -7.89 -9.99 2.54
N LEU A 155 -6.73 -10.35 3.09
CA LEU A 155 -5.61 -10.94 2.37
C LEU A 155 -5.49 -12.41 2.78
N VAL A 156 -5.66 -13.33 1.83
CA VAL A 156 -5.49 -14.77 2.00
C VAL A 156 -4.22 -15.19 1.30
N ILE A 157 -3.29 -15.79 2.02
CA ILE A 157 -2.04 -16.32 1.46
C ILE A 157 -2.16 -17.84 1.37
N VAL A 158 -1.98 -18.38 0.17
CA VAL A 158 -2.00 -19.82 -0.11
C VAL A 158 -0.61 -20.26 -0.56
N GLY A 159 0.14 -20.83 0.39
CA GLY A 159 1.47 -21.37 0.12
C GLY A 159 1.38 -22.84 -0.31
N ALA A 160 2.06 -23.17 -1.40
CA ALA A 160 2.16 -24.55 -1.87
C ALA A 160 3.41 -24.77 -2.75
N ARG A 161 3.95 -25.98 -2.73
CA ARG A 161 5.07 -26.34 -3.59
C ARG A 161 4.68 -26.26 -5.08
N PRO A 162 5.66 -26.07 -5.99
CA PRO A 162 5.41 -26.15 -7.42
C PRO A 162 4.69 -27.46 -7.81
N ASN A 163 3.80 -27.39 -8.78
CA ASN A 163 3.03 -28.54 -9.31
C ASN A 163 2.09 -29.25 -8.31
N THR A 164 1.72 -28.62 -7.19
CA THR A 164 0.77 -29.17 -6.20
C THR A 164 -0.66 -28.75 -6.41
N GLY A 165 -0.96 -28.01 -7.50
CA GLY A 165 -2.31 -27.64 -7.88
C GLY A 165 -2.76 -26.24 -7.45
N LYS A 166 -1.85 -25.29 -7.24
CA LYS A 166 -2.19 -23.86 -6.93
C LYS A 166 -3.22 -23.29 -7.90
N THR A 167 -2.93 -23.34 -9.20
CA THR A 167 -3.83 -22.82 -10.24
C THR A 167 -5.16 -23.57 -10.27
N SER A 168 -5.17 -24.88 -10.01
CA SER A 168 -6.41 -25.67 -9.87
C SER A 168 -7.21 -25.26 -8.65
N PHE A 169 -6.55 -24.92 -7.55
CA PHE A 169 -7.21 -24.47 -6.33
C PHE A 169 -7.98 -23.16 -6.58
N HIS A 170 -7.32 -22.11 -7.11
CA HIS A 170 -8.02 -20.85 -7.34
C HIS A 170 -9.04 -20.97 -8.50
N ALA A 171 -8.79 -21.78 -9.53
CA ALA A 171 -9.78 -22.02 -10.58
C ALA A 171 -11.04 -22.69 -10.00
N SER A 172 -10.88 -23.70 -9.13
CA SER A 172 -11.99 -24.32 -8.42
C SER A 172 -12.76 -23.36 -7.52
N THR A 173 -12.06 -22.60 -6.69
CA THR A 173 -12.70 -21.70 -5.71
C THR A 173 -13.43 -20.55 -6.37
N ILE A 174 -13.02 -20.14 -7.55
CA ILE A 174 -13.65 -19.04 -8.29
C ILE A 174 -14.74 -19.54 -9.23
N ALA A 175 -14.44 -20.52 -10.08
CA ALA A 175 -15.28 -20.84 -11.24
C ALA A 175 -16.12 -22.12 -11.08
N ALA A 176 -15.70 -23.08 -10.24
CA ALA A 176 -16.48 -24.32 -10.07
C ALA A 176 -17.84 -24.04 -9.39
N PRO A 177 -18.81 -24.95 -9.51
CA PRO A 177 -20.12 -24.77 -8.88
C PRO A 177 -20.04 -24.39 -7.40
N GLY A 178 -20.79 -23.35 -7.01
CA GLY A 178 -20.70 -22.72 -5.68
C GLY A 178 -19.48 -21.84 -5.48
N GLY A 179 -18.66 -21.60 -6.50
CA GLY A 179 -17.50 -20.71 -6.45
C GLY A 179 -17.86 -19.23 -6.38
N PHE A 180 -16.88 -18.38 -6.15
CA PHE A 180 -17.09 -16.93 -5.90
C PHE A 180 -17.77 -16.23 -7.10
N ALA A 181 -17.43 -16.59 -8.34
CA ALA A 181 -18.06 -16.01 -9.53
C ALA A 181 -19.56 -16.39 -9.65
N GLU A 182 -19.96 -17.60 -9.25
CA GLU A 182 -21.36 -17.99 -9.22
C GLU A 182 -22.13 -17.30 -8.07
N GLN A 183 -21.43 -16.97 -6.97
CA GLN A 183 -21.99 -16.15 -5.88
C GLN A 183 -22.10 -14.66 -6.26
N GLY A 184 -21.70 -14.26 -7.48
CA GLY A 184 -21.82 -12.91 -8.02
C GLY A 184 -20.57 -12.04 -7.83
N ALA A 185 -19.45 -12.58 -7.29
CA ALA A 185 -18.21 -11.83 -7.15
C ALA A 185 -17.56 -11.54 -8.50
N LYS A 186 -17.15 -10.29 -8.75
CA LYS A 186 -16.24 -9.94 -9.85
C LYS A 186 -14.82 -10.40 -9.48
N CYS A 187 -14.38 -11.46 -10.11
CA CYS A 187 -13.10 -12.09 -9.84
C CYS A 187 -12.06 -11.70 -10.88
N MET A 188 -11.03 -10.99 -10.47
CA MET A 188 -9.87 -10.62 -11.29
C MET A 188 -8.73 -11.58 -11.01
N VAL A 189 -8.16 -12.18 -12.05
CA VAL A 189 -7.06 -13.15 -11.98
C VAL A 189 -5.87 -12.60 -12.74
N LEU A 190 -4.83 -12.24 -11.98
CA LEU A 190 -3.57 -11.72 -12.51
C LEU A 190 -2.54 -12.85 -12.51
N CYS A 191 -2.28 -13.42 -13.68
CA CYS A 191 -1.37 -14.55 -13.84
C CYS A 191 -0.03 -14.08 -14.44
N ASN A 192 1.07 -14.55 -13.85
CA ASN A 192 2.43 -14.25 -14.29
C ASN A 192 3.34 -15.49 -14.34
N GLU A 193 2.76 -16.68 -14.18
CA GLU A 193 3.45 -17.96 -14.30
C GLU A 193 3.08 -18.67 -15.60
N GLU A 194 1.79 -18.79 -15.88
CA GLU A 194 1.27 -19.39 -17.10
C GLU A 194 0.58 -18.34 -17.99
N PRO A 195 0.55 -18.51 -19.34
CA PRO A 195 -0.20 -17.65 -20.23
C PRO A 195 -1.69 -17.64 -19.88
N SER A 196 -2.33 -16.48 -19.96
CA SER A 196 -3.73 -16.26 -19.56
C SER A 196 -4.72 -17.23 -20.21
N HIS A 197 -4.51 -17.64 -21.49
CA HIS A 197 -5.39 -18.60 -22.17
C HIS A 197 -5.33 -20.00 -21.56
N ARG A 198 -4.18 -20.43 -21.01
CA ARG A 198 -4.07 -21.72 -20.29
C ARG A 198 -4.79 -21.67 -18.95
N VAL A 199 -4.59 -20.58 -18.22
CA VAL A 199 -5.31 -20.32 -16.98
C VAL A 199 -6.81 -20.27 -17.25
N GLY A 200 -7.26 -19.55 -18.29
CA GLY A 200 -8.66 -19.49 -18.71
C GLY A 200 -9.25 -20.87 -19.05
N ALA A 201 -8.48 -21.77 -19.70
CA ALA A 201 -8.93 -23.15 -19.97
C ALA A 201 -9.20 -23.93 -18.66
N ARG A 202 -8.41 -23.72 -17.61
CA ARG A 202 -8.66 -24.34 -16.29
C ARG A 202 -9.93 -23.81 -15.63
N TYR A 203 -10.19 -22.51 -15.78
CA TYR A 203 -11.44 -21.89 -15.31
C TYR A 203 -12.66 -22.46 -16.04
N LEU A 204 -12.58 -22.61 -17.37
CA LEU A 204 -13.61 -23.25 -18.16
C LEU A 204 -13.86 -24.70 -17.71
N SER A 205 -12.82 -25.50 -17.52
CA SER A 205 -12.92 -26.86 -17.02
C SER A 205 -13.52 -26.92 -15.60
N ALA A 206 -13.11 -26.00 -14.72
CA ALA A 206 -13.67 -25.92 -13.34
C ALA A 206 -15.16 -25.55 -13.36
N ALA A 207 -15.55 -24.54 -14.14
CA ALA A 207 -16.93 -24.09 -14.24
C ALA A 207 -17.86 -25.15 -14.84
N THR A 208 -17.38 -25.81 -15.88
CA THR A 208 -18.19 -26.81 -16.60
C THR A 208 -18.14 -28.20 -15.98
N THR A 209 -17.15 -28.46 -15.10
CA THR A 209 -16.82 -29.80 -14.58
C THR A 209 -16.54 -30.82 -15.71
N MET A 210 -15.97 -30.33 -16.80
CA MET A 210 -15.66 -31.09 -18.02
C MET A 210 -14.17 -30.97 -18.35
N SER A 211 -13.59 -32.04 -18.91
CA SER A 211 -12.28 -31.96 -19.56
C SER A 211 -12.38 -31.13 -20.84
N MET A 212 -11.24 -30.63 -21.35
CA MET A 212 -11.23 -29.88 -22.62
C MET A 212 -11.68 -30.72 -23.80
N GLU A 213 -11.53 -32.05 -23.76
CA GLU A 213 -12.02 -32.97 -24.79
C GLU A 213 -13.55 -33.06 -24.75
N GLU A 214 -14.14 -33.19 -23.56
CA GLU A 214 -15.59 -33.18 -23.36
C GLU A 214 -16.21 -31.85 -23.76
N VAL A 215 -15.55 -30.71 -23.45
CA VAL A 215 -15.96 -29.36 -23.90
C VAL A 215 -16.03 -29.29 -25.41
N LYS A 216 -15.03 -29.82 -26.12
CA LYS A 216 -15.03 -29.89 -27.60
C LYS A 216 -16.12 -30.79 -28.14
N GLY A 217 -16.36 -31.92 -27.46
CA GLY A 217 -17.40 -32.89 -27.87
C GLY A 217 -18.83 -32.41 -27.59
N ASN A 218 -19.03 -31.53 -26.60
CA ASN A 218 -20.34 -31.02 -26.21
C ASN A 218 -20.31 -29.51 -25.88
N TYR A 219 -20.04 -28.73 -26.92
CA TYR A 219 -19.92 -27.28 -26.82
C TYR A 219 -21.15 -26.59 -26.23
N ALA A 220 -22.36 -27.01 -26.63
CA ALA A 220 -23.61 -26.40 -26.20
C ALA A 220 -23.82 -26.54 -24.67
N LEU A 221 -23.53 -27.73 -24.12
CA LEU A 221 -23.61 -27.97 -22.67
C LEU A 221 -22.52 -27.17 -21.93
N ALA A 222 -21.30 -27.17 -22.45
CA ALA A 222 -20.19 -26.41 -21.87
C ALA A 222 -20.52 -24.91 -21.85
N ALA A 223 -21.03 -24.34 -22.94
CA ALA A 223 -21.44 -22.94 -23.00
C ALA A 223 -22.55 -22.60 -22.01
N ALA A 224 -23.56 -23.48 -21.90
CA ALA A 224 -24.64 -23.29 -20.91
C ALA A 224 -24.15 -23.28 -19.47
N ARG A 225 -23.20 -24.16 -19.11
CA ARG A 225 -22.60 -24.23 -17.76
C ARG A 225 -21.64 -23.10 -17.46
N TYR A 226 -20.92 -22.60 -18.48
CA TYR A 226 -19.94 -21.52 -18.31
C TYR A 226 -20.58 -20.12 -18.26
N LYS A 227 -21.71 -19.94 -18.95
CA LYS A 227 -22.41 -18.65 -19.06
C LYS A 227 -22.67 -17.95 -17.70
N PRO A 228 -23.11 -18.65 -16.61
CA PRO A 228 -23.40 -17.99 -15.34
C PRO A 228 -22.20 -17.32 -14.67
N VAL A 229 -20.98 -17.75 -14.99
CA VAL A 229 -19.76 -17.28 -14.30
C VAL A 229 -18.84 -16.46 -15.21
N THR A 230 -18.97 -16.56 -16.53
CA THR A 230 -18.03 -15.97 -17.49
C THR A 230 -17.97 -14.43 -17.41
N GLU A 231 -19.09 -13.77 -17.11
CA GLU A 231 -19.17 -12.31 -16.99
C GLU A 231 -18.50 -11.78 -15.71
N ASN A 232 -18.27 -12.67 -14.75
CA ASN A 232 -17.66 -12.36 -13.44
C ASN A 232 -16.19 -12.75 -13.35
N ILE A 233 -15.57 -13.27 -14.42
CA ILE A 233 -14.18 -13.76 -14.41
C ILE A 233 -13.34 -12.97 -15.41
N PHE A 234 -12.33 -12.25 -14.92
CA PHE A 234 -11.41 -11.43 -15.71
C PHE A 234 -9.99 -11.95 -15.55
N VAL A 235 -9.44 -12.59 -16.55
CA VAL A 235 -8.08 -13.14 -16.55
C VAL A 235 -7.15 -12.24 -17.34
N LYS A 236 -6.03 -11.85 -16.74
CA LYS A 236 -5.03 -10.99 -17.39
C LYS A 236 -3.62 -11.51 -17.15
N ASP A 237 -2.83 -11.60 -18.22
CA ASP A 237 -1.39 -11.77 -18.11
C ASP A 237 -0.76 -10.51 -17.50
N SER A 238 -0.02 -10.70 -16.41
CA SER A 238 0.62 -9.66 -15.62
C SER A 238 2.14 -9.86 -15.51
N THR A 239 2.72 -10.58 -16.45
CA THR A 239 4.17 -10.83 -16.49
C THR A 239 4.94 -9.51 -16.48
N GLY A 240 5.91 -9.40 -15.55
CA GLY A 240 6.75 -8.21 -15.41
C GLY A 240 6.07 -6.99 -14.77
N LYS A 241 4.84 -7.14 -14.24
CA LYS A 241 4.14 -6.09 -13.52
C LYS A 241 4.44 -6.16 -12.02
N ASP A 242 4.34 -5.03 -11.34
CA ASP A 242 4.55 -4.84 -9.90
C ASP A 242 3.25 -4.58 -9.13
N MET A 243 3.34 -4.42 -7.82
CA MET A 243 2.19 -4.15 -6.96
C MET A 243 1.55 -2.78 -7.22
N ALA A 244 2.30 -1.79 -7.72
CA ALA A 244 1.75 -0.49 -8.08
C ALA A 244 0.82 -0.60 -9.30
N TRP A 245 1.20 -1.42 -10.28
CA TRP A 245 0.34 -1.74 -11.40
C TRP A 245 -0.91 -2.54 -10.96
N VAL A 246 -0.77 -3.49 -10.01
CA VAL A 246 -1.91 -4.21 -9.44
C VAL A 246 -2.91 -3.23 -8.81
N GLU A 247 -2.42 -2.28 -8.00
CA GLU A 247 -3.27 -1.26 -7.39
C GLU A 247 -4.01 -0.42 -8.44
N ALA A 248 -3.31 0.04 -9.46
CA ALA A 248 -3.90 0.84 -10.53
C ALA A 248 -5.04 0.10 -11.26
N ILE A 249 -4.84 -1.20 -11.53
CA ILE A 249 -5.86 -2.01 -12.22
C ILE A 249 -7.05 -2.34 -11.30
N VAL A 250 -6.79 -2.62 -10.02
CA VAL A 250 -7.84 -2.83 -9.01
C VAL A 250 -8.69 -1.57 -8.85
N LYS A 251 -8.07 -0.40 -8.78
CA LYS A 251 -8.76 0.89 -8.73
C LYS A 251 -9.63 1.14 -9.97
N ALA A 252 -9.12 0.79 -11.16
CA ALA A 252 -9.82 1.04 -12.43
C ALA A 252 -11.02 0.11 -12.63
N TYR A 253 -10.95 -1.14 -12.19
CA TYR A 253 -11.97 -2.17 -12.48
C TYR A 253 -12.85 -2.53 -11.30
N SER A 254 -12.48 -2.13 -10.08
CA SER A 254 -13.20 -2.38 -8.83
C SER A 254 -13.68 -3.84 -8.71
N PRO A 255 -12.76 -4.84 -8.70
CA PRO A 255 -13.12 -6.24 -8.50
C PRO A 255 -13.46 -6.50 -7.03
N ASP A 256 -14.27 -7.54 -6.78
CA ASP A 256 -14.56 -8.03 -5.42
C ASP A 256 -13.48 -8.96 -4.90
N VAL A 257 -12.93 -9.81 -5.77
CA VAL A 257 -11.89 -10.79 -5.45
C VAL A 257 -10.76 -10.68 -6.47
N VAL A 258 -9.53 -10.56 -5.99
CA VAL A 258 -8.31 -10.52 -6.81
C VAL A 258 -7.44 -11.73 -6.51
N VAL A 259 -7.04 -12.47 -7.52
CA VAL A 259 -6.04 -13.55 -7.41
C VAL A 259 -4.73 -13.08 -8.00
N LEU A 260 -3.67 -13.18 -7.21
CA LEU A 260 -2.28 -12.96 -7.64
C LEU A 260 -1.59 -14.33 -7.82
N ASP A 261 -1.54 -14.83 -9.04
CA ASP A 261 -0.96 -16.14 -9.36
C ASP A 261 0.37 -15.95 -10.10
N MET A 262 1.40 -16.01 -9.46
CA MET A 262 2.15 -16.08 -8.23
C MET A 262 2.36 -14.69 -7.62
N GLY A 263 1.88 -14.46 -6.43
CA GLY A 263 2.04 -13.17 -5.75
C GLY A 263 3.49 -12.73 -5.57
N ASP A 264 4.37 -13.66 -5.28
CA ASP A 264 5.81 -13.42 -5.09
C ASP A 264 6.49 -12.73 -6.28
N LYS A 265 5.98 -12.92 -7.50
CA LYS A 265 6.54 -12.32 -8.72
C LYS A 265 6.14 -10.84 -8.93
N PHE A 266 5.19 -10.34 -8.15
CA PHE A 266 4.84 -8.91 -8.15
C PHE A 266 5.71 -8.08 -7.22
N ALA A 267 6.58 -8.72 -6.41
CA ALA A 267 7.61 -8.02 -5.66
C ALA A 267 8.65 -7.43 -6.62
N SER A 268 9.03 -6.17 -6.44
CA SER A 268 9.99 -5.52 -7.33
C SER A 268 11.35 -6.22 -7.28
N LYS A 269 12.00 -6.34 -8.43
CA LYS A 269 13.32 -6.95 -8.58
C LYS A 269 14.40 -5.91 -8.27
N GLY A 270 14.79 -5.77 -7.02
CA GLY A 270 15.85 -4.85 -6.67
C GLY A 270 16.59 -5.24 -5.38
N GLY A 271 17.77 -5.84 -5.48
CA GLY A 271 18.70 -6.00 -4.37
C GLY A 271 18.72 -7.37 -3.70
N SER A 272 19.66 -7.54 -2.77
CA SER A 272 20.08 -8.81 -2.16
C SER A 272 19.09 -9.43 -1.15
N ASP A 273 18.04 -8.73 -0.73
CA ASP A 273 17.14 -9.16 0.35
C ASP A 273 15.73 -9.48 -0.15
N SER A 274 15.58 -10.63 -0.80
CA SER A 274 14.29 -11.12 -1.35
C SER A 274 13.16 -11.16 -0.31
N HIS A 275 13.46 -11.39 0.98
CA HIS A 275 12.48 -11.45 2.06
C HIS A 275 11.87 -10.09 2.40
N VAL A 276 12.63 -9.00 2.29
CA VAL A 276 12.12 -7.63 2.53
C VAL A 276 11.10 -7.26 1.45
N TYR A 277 11.43 -7.51 0.19
CA TYR A 277 10.52 -7.21 -0.93
C TYR A 277 9.22 -8.01 -0.88
N LEU A 278 9.29 -9.30 -0.49
CA LEU A 278 8.09 -10.12 -0.33
C LEU A 278 7.20 -9.60 0.80
N LYS A 279 7.81 -9.19 1.91
CA LYS A 279 7.10 -8.56 3.04
C LYS A 279 6.40 -7.29 2.58
N ASP A 280 7.10 -6.39 1.90
CA ASP A 280 6.58 -5.11 1.45
C ASP A 280 5.46 -5.30 0.42
N ALA A 281 5.63 -6.23 -0.52
CA ALA A 281 4.59 -6.59 -1.49
C ALA A 281 3.34 -7.17 -0.81
N ALA A 282 3.49 -8.01 0.22
CA ALA A 282 2.36 -8.54 0.98
C ALA A 282 1.66 -7.45 1.81
N ILE A 283 2.40 -6.51 2.41
CA ILE A 283 1.83 -5.34 3.08
C ILE A 283 1.06 -4.48 2.07
N HIS A 284 1.62 -4.23 0.90
CA HIS A 284 0.96 -3.47 -0.17
C HIS A 284 -0.32 -4.17 -0.63
N ALA A 285 -0.29 -5.49 -0.86
CA ALA A 285 -1.49 -6.27 -1.18
C ALA A 285 -2.58 -6.13 -0.10
N ARG A 286 -2.18 -6.17 1.17
CA ARG A 286 -3.12 -5.95 2.29
C ARG A 286 -3.74 -4.56 2.26
N ASN A 287 -2.94 -3.54 1.97
CA ASN A 287 -3.40 -2.15 1.87
C ASN A 287 -4.39 -2.00 0.70
N ILE A 288 -4.07 -2.55 -0.48
CA ILE A 288 -4.97 -2.59 -1.63
C ILE A 288 -6.31 -3.22 -1.26
N ALA A 289 -6.29 -4.38 -0.58
CA ALA A 289 -7.51 -5.07 -0.15
C ALA A 289 -8.42 -4.16 0.70
N LYS A 290 -7.84 -3.45 1.67
CA LYS A 290 -8.57 -2.55 2.57
C LYS A 290 -9.04 -1.27 1.86
N GLN A 291 -8.16 -0.60 1.12
CA GLN A 291 -8.43 0.70 0.49
C GLN A 291 -9.44 0.60 -0.65
N HIS A 292 -9.41 -0.51 -1.39
CA HIS A 292 -10.28 -0.72 -2.55
C HIS A 292 -11.42 -1.69 -2.27
N ASN A 293 -11.65 -2.04 -1.00
CA ASN A 293 -12.79 -2.88 -0.56
C ASN A 293 -12.91 -4.19 -1.35
N CYS A 294 -11.80 -4.89 -1.57
CA CYS A 294 -11.74 -6.18 -2.24
C CYS A 294 -11.05 -7.24 -1.40
N ALA A 295 -11.22 -8.52 -1.71
CA ALA A 295 -10.42 -9.59 -1.13
C ALA A 295 -9.26 -9.95 -2.05
N ILE A 296 -8.06 -10.17 -1.51
CA ILE A 296 -6.90 -10.62 -2.28
C ILE A 296 -6.53 -12.04 -1.87
N ILE A 297 -6.37 -12.92 -2.87
CA ILE A 297 -5.83 -14.28 -2.74
C ILE A 297 -4.46 -14.28 -3.36
N TRP A 298 -3.45 -14.38 -2.52
CA TRP A 298 -2.04 -14.43 -2.90
C TRP A 298 -1.57 -15.89 -2.97
N MET A 299 -1.18 -16.35 -4.16
CA MET A 299 -0.61 -17.68 -4.37
C MET A 299 0.92 -17.58 -4.28
N SER A 300 1.54 -18.44 -3.43
CA SER A 300 2.99 -18.46 -3.19
C SER A 300 3.58 -19.87 -3.35
#